data_6cf00c010fc391f71f45a5de9e51d97c
#
_entry.id   6cf00c010fc391f71f45a5de9e51d97c
#
_cell.length_a   1.000
_cell.length_b   1.000
_cell.length_c   1.000
_cell.angle_alpha   90.00
_cell.angle_beta   90.00
_cell.angle_gamma   90.00
#
_symmetry.space_group_name_H-M   'P 1'
#
loop_
_entity.id
_entity.type
_entity.pdbx_description
1 polymer ?
#
loop_
_entity_poly.entity_id
_entity_poly.type
_entity_poly.pdbx_seq_one_letter_code
_entity_poly.pdbx_strand_id
1 'polypeptide(L)'
;GYGGPNGSITARADLLEKYDLPFPTNAEELLDIGEELQQRVKDDLGETWYFWDHEMQVTPVYFFRTLDNWPFYVDYAEEIIYIDQEGNVEAYFETEEFRMAADFQRDMYVRGLRHPDILSIPRDLKTQANQSGRYLFGLGTGALSDYPLIVQQFPDAELEQFYLAEGKPFYETLPVWNSNSVPSTTDQPQAGIEFLNWLYASNENHDLFLYGVPGEHYEPVGDDRMTQVRTESGQAVDAHPFWQTQYVPFANFGTDALDALVDSYLTPMDNVENAINVGFVFDKEPVSAEWANVLAEREASMYPIKWGVVSYED
;
A
#
# COMPACT_ATOMS: atom_id res chain seq x y z
N GLY A 1 -14.44 -4.13 6.60
CA GLY A 1 -13.83 -4.31 5.28
C GLY A 1 -12.99 -5.55 5.23
N TYR A 2 -12.90 -6.13 4.04
CA TYR A 2 -11.94 -7.16 3.71
C TYR A 2 -10.79 -6.50 2.96
N GLY A 3 -9.62 -6.87 3.26
CA GLY A 3 -8.40 -6.27 2.77
C GLY A 3 -7.53 -5.97 3.95
N GLY A 4 -6.32 -6.49 3.95
CA GLY A 4 -5.41 -6.33 5.06
C GLY A 4 -5.30 -4.87 5.48
N PRO A 5 -5.06 -4.60 6.74
CA PRO A 5 -4.96 -3.23 7.23
C PRO A 5 -3.85 -2.50 6.47
N ASN A 6 -4.21 -1.38 5.84
CA ASN A 6 -3.29 -0.55 5.09
C ASN A 6 -2.20 0.12 5.97
N GLY A 7 -2.16 -0.20 7.25
CA GLY A 7 -1.19 0.31 8.22
C GLY A 7 -0.13 -0.70 8.65
N SER A 8 -0.04 -1.85 7.98
CA SER A 8 1.00 -2.84 8.31
C SER A 8 2.36 -2.49 7.73
N ILE A 9 3.40 -3.01 8.39
CA ILE A 9 4.78 -2.98 7.90
C ILE A 9 5.19 -4.43 7.62
N THR A 10 5.90 -4.66 6.52
CA THR A 10 6.47 -5.96 6.19
C THR A 10 7.98 -5.92 6.37
N ALA A 11 8.50 -6.81 7.19
CA ALA A 11 9.94 -6.98 7.40
C ALA A 11 10.47 -8.21 6.66
N ARG A 12 11.74 -8.18 6.32
CA ARG A 12 12.57 -9.35 6.02
C ARG A 12 12.96 -10.01 7.35
N ALA A 13 12.06 -10.87 7.88
CA ALA A 13 12.24 -11.54 9.17
C ALA A 13 13.53 -12.35 9.21
N ASP A 14 13.89 -13.00 8.10
CA ASP A 14 15.16 -13.70 7.93
C ASP A 14 16.39 -12.82 8.18
N LEU A 15 16.36 -11.55 7.80
CA LEU A 15 17.46 -10.63 8.03
C LEU A 15 17.47 -10.08 9.45
N LEU A 16 16.30 -9.81 10.03
CA LEU A 16 16.22 -9.41 11.44
C LEU A 16 16.79 -10.51 12.34
N GLU A 17 16.39 -11.76 12.11
CA GLU A 17 16.93 -12.91 12.85
C GLU A 17 18.45 -13.08 12.61
N LYS A 18 18.89 -13.03 11.35
CA LYS A 18 20.31 -13.17 11.00
C LYS A 18 21.21 -12.18 11.70
N TYR A 19 20.76 -10.95 11.90
CA TYR A 19 21.55 -9.87 12.47
C TYR A 19 21.22 -9.59 13.95
N ASP A 20 20.38 -10.43 14.58
CA ASP A 20 19.95 -10.29 15.98
C ASP A 20 19.31 -8.93 16.25
N LEU A 21 18.41 -8.49 15.35
CA LEU A 21 17.66 -7.26 15.44
C LEU A 21 16.20 -7.54 15.82
N PRO A 22 15.60 -6.77 16.73
CA PRO A 22 14.20 -6.92 17.08
C PRO A 22 13.28 -6.34 16.02
N PHE A 23 11.98 -6.70 16.05
CA PHE A 23 10.96 -5.95 15.36
C PHE A 23 10.76 -4.60 16.04
N PRO A 24 10.65 -3.49 15.28
CA PRO A 24 10.38 -2.18 15.85
C PRO A 24 8.95 -2.11 16.42
N THR A 25 8.78 -1.39 17.52
CA THR A 25 7.49 -1.22 18.21
C THR A 25 6.93 0.20 18.10
N ASN A 26 7.72 1.13 17.57
CA ASN A 26 7.34 2.52 17.36
C ASN A 26 8.15 3.13 16.19
N ALA A 27 7.80 4.36 15.83
CA ALA A 27 8.39 5.05 14.68
C ALA A 27 9.89 5.33 14.84
N GLU A 28 10.36 5.65 16.04
CA GLU A 28 11.78 5.92 16.31
C GLU A 28 12.59 4.63 16.19
N GLU A 29 12.14 3.55 16.81
CA GLU A 29 12.77 2.22 16.68
C GLU A 29 12.77 1.74 15.22
N LEU A 30 11.74 2.05 14.42
CA LEU A 30 11.73 1.71 12.99
C LEU A 30 12.91 2.36 12.26
N LEU A 31 13.22 3.60 12.55
CA LEU A 31 14.38 4.29 11.97
C LEU A 31 15.71 3.74 12.51
N ASP A 32 15.82 3.52 13.82
CA ASP A 32 17.04 3.04 14.45
C ASP A 32 17.41 1.62 13.98
N ILE A 33 16.43 0.73 13.96
CA ILE A 33 16.61 -0.64 13.45
C ILE A 33 16.87 -0.61 11.95
N GLY A 34 16.20 0.30 11.21
CA GLY A 34 16.45 0.51 9.79
C GLY A 34 17.89 0.90 9.48
N GLU A 35 18.51 1.80 10.28
CA GLU A 35 19.93 2.19 10.14
C GLU A 35 20.85 1.00 10.42
N GLU A 36 20.62 0.27 11.51
CA GLU A 36 21.44 -0.89 11.85
C GLU A 36 21.30 -1.98 10.77
N LEU A 37 20.08 -2.29 10.32
CA LEU A 37 19.82 -3.25 9.24
C LEU A 37 20.53 -2.83 7.94
N GLN A 38 20.44 -1.56 7.56
CA GLN A 38 21.13 -1.04 6.37
C GLN A 38 22.64 -1.23 6.48
N GLN A 39 23.22 -0.95 7.64
CA GLN A 39 24.67 -1.12 7.85
C GLN A 39 25.06 -2.60 7.79
N ARG A 40 24.29 -3.50 8.43
CA ARG A 40 24.55 -4.95 8.38
C ARG A 40 24.48 -5.52 6.97
N VAL A 41 23.46 -5.14 6.22
CA VAL A 41 23.30 -5.52 4.81
C VAL A 41 24.48 -5.02 3.98
N LYS A 42 24.89 -3.78 4.18
CA LYS A 42 26.04 -3.20 3.48
C LYS A 42 27.35 -3.90 3.79
N ASP A 43 27.58 -4.25 5.04
CA ASP A 43 28.81 -4.95 5.48
C ASP A 43 28.86 -6.39 4.96
N ASP A 44 27.72 -7.06 4.87
CA ASP A 44 27.60 -8.46 4.48
C ASP A 44 27.49 -8.66 2.96
N LEU A 45 26.65 -7.87 2.28
CA LEU A 45 26.34 -8.01 0.87
C LEU A 45 27.05 -6.99 -0.03
N GLY A 46 27.62 -5.92 0.54
CA GLY A 46 28.21 -4.82 -0.21
C GLY A 46 27.20 -3.90 -0.90
N GLU A 47 25.92 -4.02 -0.55
CA GLU A 47 24.82 -3.27 -1.14
C GLU A 47 24.20 -2.32 -0.11
N THR A 48 23.71 -1.16 -0.56
CA THR A 48 22.94 -0.26 0.30
C THR A 48 21.47 -0.41 -0.04
N TRP A 49 20.67 -0.85 0.93
CA TRP A 49 19.24 -0.98 0.81
C TRP A 49 18.54 0.20 1.45
N TYR A 50 17.32 0.50 0.97
CA TYR A 50 16.58 1.69 1.35
C TYR A 50 15.13 1.35 1.69
N PHE A 51 14.42 2.32 2.27
CA PHE A 51 12.95 2.32 2.26
C PHE A 51 12.49 2.78 0.87
N TRP A 52 12.03 1.82 0.07
CA TRP A 52 11.50 2.04 -1.28
C TRP A 52 9.98 2.13 -1.22
N ASP A 53 9.44 3.25 -0.72
CA ASP A 53 8.00 3.38 -0.68
C ASP A 53 7.43 3.64 -2.07
N HIS A 54 6.26 3.10 -2.28
CA HIS A 54 5.41 3.48 -3.40
C HIS A 54 4.95 4.94 -3.19
N GLU A 55 4.73 5.72 -4.26
CA GLU A 55 4.27 7.12 -4.16
C GLU A 55 3.05 7.31 -3.27
N MET A 56 2.12 6.33 -3.28
CA MET A 56 0.93 6.34 -2.43
C MET A 56 1.22 6.13 -0.93
N GLN A 57 2.34 5.53 -0.58
CA GLN A 57 2.70 5.19 0.81
C GLN A 57 3.50 6.29 1.51
N VAL A 58 3.93 7.30 0.76
CA VAL A 58 4.56 8.51 1.31
C VAL A 58 3.49 9.52 1.77
N THR A 59 2.23 9.24 1.45
CA THR A 59 1.16 10.12 1.88
C THR A 59 0.99 10.05 3.39
N PRO A 60 0.82 11.19 4.07
CA PRO A 60 0.63 11.24 5.51
C PRO A 60 -0.56 10.40 6.02
N VAL A 61 -1.57 10.16 5.20
CA VAL A 61 -2.69 9.26 5.53
C VAL A 61 -2.18 7.84 5.84
N TYR A 62 -1.27 7.32 5.05
CA TYR A 62 -0.66 6.02 5.33
C TYR A 62 0.31 6.08 6.50
N PHE A 63 1.04 7.17 6.65
CA PHE A 63 1.94 7.37 7.78
C PHE A 63 1.21 7.19 9.10
N PHE A 64 0.12 7.91 9.33
CA PHE A 64 -0.60 7.83 10.59
C PHE A 64 -1.36 6.51 10.77
N ARG A 65 -1.84 5.90 9.70
CA ARG A 65 -2.40 4.54 9.77
C ARG A 65 -1.35 3.51 10.14
N THR A 66 -0.15 3.64 9.62
CA THR A 66 0.96 2.72 9.89
C THR A 66 1.52 2.92 11.29
N LEU A 67 1.73 4.16 11.72
CA LEU A 67 2.45 4.46 12.95
C LEU A 67 1.55 4.59 14.17
N ASP A 68 0.35 5.12 14.04
CA ASP A 68 -0.48 5.42 15.20
C ASP A 68 -2.00 5.24 15.01
N ASN A 69 -2.45 4.93 13.81
CA ASN A 69 -3.85 4.71 13.46
C ASN A 69 -4.80 5.83 13.94
N TRP A 70 -4.46 7.04 13.60
CA TRP A 70 -5.14 8.24 14.09
C TRP A 70 -6.55 8.41 13.50
N PRO A 71 -7.52 8.85 14.29
CA PRO A 71 -8.93 8.96 13.91
C PRO A 71 -9.26 10.26 13.20
N PHE A 72 -8.63 10.55 12.06
CA PHE A 72 -8.96 11.70 11.24
C PHE A 72 -9.11 11.34 9.77
N TYR A 73 -9.75 12.20 9.02
CA TYR A 73 -9.86 12.08 7.58
C TYR A 73 -8.91 13.05 6.89
N VAL A 74 -8.21 12.53 5.89
CA VAL A 74 -7.55 13.33 4.85
C VAL A 74 -8.04 12.79 3.52
N ASP A 75 -8.37 13.68 2.58
CA ASP A 75 -8.76 13.26 1.24
C ASP A 75 -7.59 12.54 0.55
N TYR A 76 -7.86 11.28 0.21
CA TYR A 76 -6.83 10.31 -0.15
C TYR A 76 -5.99 10.67 -1.38
N ALA A 77 -6.61 11.30 -2.39
CA ALA A 77 -5.93 11.54 -3.66
C ALA A 77 -5.17 12.87 -3.68
N GLU A 78 -5.70 13.85 -3.00
CA GLU A 78 -5.21 15.23 -3.13
C GLU A 78 -4.58 15.76 -1.85
N GLU A 79 -4.95 15.20 -0.67
CA GLU A 79 -4.37 15.52 0.64
C GLU A 79 -4.36 17.03 0.94
N ILE A 80 -5.49 17.66 0.70
CA ILE A 80 -5.72 19.09 0.93
C ILE A 80 -6.58 19.31 2.17
N ILE A 81 -7.62 18.46 2.32
CA ILE A 81 -8.62 18.60 3.38
C ILE A 81 -8.30 17.64 4.52
N TYR A 82 -8.25 18.20 5.72
CA TYR A 82 -8.19 17.48 6.98
C TYR A 82 -9.49 17.67 7.74
N ILE A 83 -10.02 16.61 8.35
CA ILE A 83 -11.21 16.64 9.21
C ILE A 83 -10.91 15.83 10.48
N ASP A 84 -10.99 16.46 11.64
CA ASP A 84 -10.79 15.79 12.92
C ASP A 84 -12.07 15.07 13.42
N GLN A 85 -12.00 14.44 14.59
CA GLN A 85 -13.14 13.71 15.17
C GLN A 85 -14.25 14.63 15.71
N GLU A 86 -13.99 15.90 15.93
CA GLU A 86 -14.94 16.93 16.29
C GLU A 86 -15.66 17.52 15.07
N GLY A 87 -15.16 17.21 13.85
CA GLY A 87 -15.70 17.73 12.59
C GLY A 87 -15.14 19.09 12.18
N ASN A 88 -14.03 19.54 12.77
CA ASN A 88 -13.32 20.71 12.30
C ASN A 88 -12.62 20.40 10.97
N VAL A 89 -12.65 21.38 10.07
CA VAL A 89 -12.08 21.26 8.73
C VAL A 89 -10.94 22.25 8.59
N GLU A 90 -9.77 21.75 8.22
CA GLU A 90 -8.56 22.54 8.04
C GLU A 90 -7.84 22.19 6.74
N ALA A 91 -6.91 23.03 6.29
CA ALA A 91 -5.96 22.67 5.26
C ALA A 91 -4.95 21.69 5.86
N TYR A 92 -4.85 20.48 5.29
CA TYR A 92 -4.04 19.41 5.88
C TYR A 92 -2.57 19.81 6.11
N PHE A 93 -1.96 20.50 5.16
CA PHE A 93 -0.56 20.96 5.24
C PHE A 93 -0.31 22.05 6.30
N GLU A 94 -1.35 22.59 6.94
CA GLU A 94 -1.24 23.54 8.06
C GLU A 94 -1.39 22.87 9.43
N THR A 95 -1.66 21.54 9.44
CA THR A 95 -1.88 20.79 10.67
C THR A 95 -0.58 20.30 11.32
N GLU A 96 -0.62 20.05 12.62
CA GLU A 96 0.48 19.44 13.37
C GLU A 96 0.73 17.99 12.87
N GLU A 97 -0.31 17.30 12.48
CA GLU A 97 -0.25 15.95 11.91
C GLU A 97 0.58 15.90 10.64
N PHE A 98 0.38 16.88 9.73
CA PHE A 98 1.22 16.96 8.54
C PHE A 98 2.67 17.24 8.89
N ARG A 99 2.91 18.17 9.83
CA ARG A 99 4.26 18.49 10.31
C ARG A 99 4.96 17.26 10.88
N MET A 100 4.31 16.50 11.76
CA MET A 100 4.86 15.27 12.31
C MET A 100 5.25 14.25 11.22
N ALA A 101 4.39 14.10 10.21
CA ALA A 101 4.67 13.23 9.09
C ALA A 101 5.86 13.72 8.26
N ALA A 102 5.93 15.02 7.99
CA ALA A 102 7.03 15.65 7.27
C ALA A 102 8.37 15.50 8.02
N ASP A 103 8.38 15.72 9.32
CA ASP A 103 9.56 15.56 10.17
C ASP A 103 10.07 14.12 10.16
N PHE A 104 9.19 13.12 10.28
CA PHE A 104 9.56 11.71 10.16
C PHE A 104 10.17 11.39 8.78
N GLN A 105 9.58 11.88 7.70
CA GLN A 105 10.12 11.70 6.35
C GLN A 105 11.50 12.38 6.22
N ARG A 106 11.64 13.56 6.84
CA ARG A 106 12.92 14.27 6.88
C ARG A 106 13.99 13.49 7.61
N ASP A 107 13.67 12.93 8.76
CA ASP A 107 14.58 12.09 9.54
C ASP A 107 15.01 10.87 8.74
N MET A 108 14.08 10.18 8.10
CA MET A 108 14.38 9.04 7.23
C MET A 108 15.37 9.41 6.10
N TYR A 109 15.19 10.57 5.48
CA TYR A 109 16.09 11.04 4.43
C TYR A 109 17.46 11.46 4.96
N VAL A 110 17.50 12.23 6.04
CA VAL A 110 18.76 12.72 6.66
C VAL A 110 19.61 11.57 7.20
N ARG A 111 18.98 10.53 7.75
CA ARG A 111 19.67 9.30 8.20
C ARG A 111 20.15 8.43 7.04
N GLY A 112 19.85 8.78 5.79
CA GLY A 112 20.28 8.00 4.61
C GLY A 112 19.48 6.71 4.40
N LEU A 113 18.31 6.59 5.02
CA LEU A 113 17.41 5.44 4.87
C LEU A 113 16.59 5.52 3.58
N ARG A 114 16.54 6.70 2.95
CA ARG A 114 16.03 6.89 1.60
C ARG A 114 17.17 7.11 0.61
N HIS A 115 16.96 6.68 -0.63
CA HIS A 115 17.93 6.92 -1.68
C HIS A 115 18.14 8.42 -1.89
N PRO A 116 19.39 8.93 -2.00
CA PRO A 116 19.67 10.37 -2.11
C PRO A 116 18.99 11.02 -3.34
N ASP A 117 18.80 10.28 -4.43
CA ASP A 117 18.16 10.75 -5.65
C ASP A 117 16.66 10.37 -5.74
N ILE A 118 16.00 10.16 -4.60
CA ILE A 118 14.65 9.60 -4.53
C ILE A 118 13.61 10.34 -5.39
N LEU A 119 13.76 11.65 -5.56
CA LEU A 119 12.86 12.47 -6.37
C LEU A 119 13.04 12.22 -7.89
N SER A 120 14.21 11.77 -8.31
CA SER A 120 14.55 11.57 -9.73
C SER A 120 14.48 10.10 -10.17
N ILE A 121 14.41 9.17 -9.24
CA ILE A 121 14.31 7.74 -9.57
C ILE A 121 12.93 7.44 -10.15
N PRO A 122 12.87 6.86 -11.37
CA PRO A 122 11.62 6.42 -11.97
C PRO A 122 10.86 5.41 -11.07
N ARG A 123 9.54 5.48 -11.10
CA ARG A 123 8.66 4.63 -10.28
C ARG A 123 8.91 3.13 -10.50
N ASP A 124 9.12 2.71 -11.74
CA ASP A 124 9.38 1.32 -12.10
C ASP A 124 10.66 0.78 -11.46
N LEU A 125 11.71 1.59 -11.29
CA LEU A 125 12.93 1.19 -10.59
C LEU A 125 12.69 1.03 -9.08
N LYS A 126 11.88 1.88 -8.46
CA LYS A 126 11.46 1.71 -7.06
C LYS A 126 10.64 0.42 -6.88
N THR A 127 9.72 0.16 -7.80
CA THR A 127 8.93 -1.08 -7.81
C THR A 127 9.82 -2.31 -7.97
N GLN A 128 10.78 -2.28 -8.88
CA GLN A 128 11.73 -3.40 -9.06
C GLN A 128 12.58 -3.64 -7.80
N ALA A 129 13.00 -2.60 -7.09
CA ALA A 129 13.73 -2.75 -5.84
C ALA A 129 12.89 -3.48 -4.78
N ASN A 130 11.60 -3.11 -4.62
CA ASN A 130 10.67 -3.80 -3.74
C ASN A 130 10.46 -5.26 -4.17
N GLN A 131 10.16 -5.49 -5.43
CA GLN A 131 9.94 -6.83 -5.99
C GLN A 131 11.16 -7.74 -5.91
N SER A 132 12.35 -7.15 -5.87
CA SER A 132 13.59 -7.90 -5.68
C SER A 132 13.87 -8.28 -4.23
N GLY A 133 13.09 -7.80 -3.26
CA GLY A 133 13.34 -8.01 -1.82
C GLY A 133 14.51 -7.20 -1.24
N ARG A 134 15.03 -6.22 -1.99
CA ARG A 134 16.14 -5.33 -1.58
C ARG A 134 15.62 -4.06 -0.94
N TYR A 135 14.88 -4.21 0.14
CA TYR A 135 14.34 -3.10 0.94
C TYR A 135 14.61 -3.32 2.42
N LEU A 136 14.58 -2.26 3.21
CA LEU A 136 14.72 -2.35 4.66
C LEU A 136 13.41 -2.81 5.29
N PHE A 137 12.34 -2.07 5.04
CA PHE A 137 10.98 -2.42 5.40
C PHE A 137 10.05 -2.04 4.26
N GLY A 138 9.00 -2.83 4.05
CA GLY A 138 7.92 -2.54 3.11
C GLY A 138 6.69 -2.04 3.85
N LEU A 139 5.84 -1.25 3.19
CA LEU A 139 4.58 -0.79 3.74
C LEU A 139 3.39 -1.52 3.11
N GLY A 140 2.42 -1.90 3.93
CA GLY A 140 1.21 -2.59 3.51
C GLY A 140 1.44 -4.02 3.05
N THR A 141 0.47 -4.58 2.36
CA THR A 141 0.47 -5.96 1.83
C THR A 141 1.26 -6.12 0.52
N GLY A 142 1.77 -5.01 -0.05
CA GLY A 142 2.46 -5.05 -1.35
C GLY A 142 3.67 -5.97 -1.35
N ALA A 143 4.51 -5.89 -0.32
CA ALA A 143 5.69 -6.75 -0.20
C ALA A 143 5.34 -8.24 -0.06
N LEU A 144 4.23 -8.58 0.60
CA LEU A 144 3.74 -9.98 0.67
C LEU A 144 3.31 -10.49 -0.70
N SER A 145 2.71 -9.64 -1.52
CA SER A 145 2.31 -9.99 -2.90
C SER A 145 3.51 -10.22 -3.80
N ASP A 146 4.64 -9.60 -3.51
CA ASP A 146 5.89 -9.75 -4.26
C ASP A 146 6.73 -10.97 -3.82
N TYR A 147 6.31 -11.68 -2.76
CA TYR A 147 7.05 -12.83 -2.22
C TYR A 147 7.50 -13.85 -3.25
N PRO A 148 6.67 -14.28 -4.22
CA PRO A 148 7.10 -15.22 -5.25
C PRO A 148 8.30 -14.75 -6.10
N LEU A 149 8.46 -13.43 -6.26
CA LEU A 149 9.60 -12.83 -6.96
C LEU A 149 10.83 -12.70 -6.04
N ILE A 150 10.58 -12.40 -4.77
CA ILE A 150 11.62 -12.26 -3.75
C ILE A 150 12.37 -13.57 -3.55
N VAL A 151 11.66 -14.70 -3.39
CA VAL A 151 12.27 -16.02 -3.18
C VAL A 151 13.04 -16.55 -4.39
N GLN A 152 12.79 -16.04 -5.59
CA GLN A 152 13.62 -16.37 -6.76
C GLN A 152 15.05 -15.81 -6.61
N GLN A 153 15.22 -14.69 -5.92
CA GLN A 153 16.52 -14.04 -5.68
C GLN A 153 17.12 -14.40 -4.33
N PHE A 154 16.26 -14.56 -3.33
CA PHE A 154 16.61 -14.91 -1.95
C PHE A 154 15.76 -16.12 -1.53
N PRO A 155 16.19 -17.37 -1.86
CA PRO A 155 15.39 -18.57 -1.59
C PRO A 155 15.02 -18.81 -0.14
N ASP A 156 15.82 -18.28 0.78
CA ASP A 156 15.62 -18.39 2.23
C ASP A 156 14.92 -17.15 2.82
N ALA A 157 14.34 -16.28 1.97
CA ALA A 157 13.65 -15.08 2.47
C ALA A 157 12.39 -15.43 3.23
N GLU A 158 12.25 -14.86 4.41
CA GLU A 158 11.05 -14.93 5.23
C GLU A 158 10.49 -13.52 5.41
N LEU A 159 9.20 -13.36 5.12
CA LEU A 159 8.49 -12.08 5.29
C LEU A 159 7.52 -12.20 6.46
N GLU A 160 7.57 -11.22 7.35
CA GLU A 160 6.62 -11.09 8.45
C GLU A 160 5.97 -9.71 8.44
N GLN A 161 4.67 -9.67 8.74
CA GLN A 161 3.88 -8.46 8.80
C GLN A 161 3.62 -8.09 10.26
N PHE A 162 3.78 -6.83 10.60
CA PHE A 162 3.56 -6.31 11.95
C PHE A 162 2.94 -4.91 11.93
N TYR A 163 2.48 -4.44 13.09
CA TYR A 163 1.82 -3.16 13.27
C TYR A 163 2.47 -2.38 14.42
N LEU A 164 2.79 -1.11 14.18
CA LEU A 164 3.28 -0.22 15.24
C LEU A 164 2.13 0.30 16.12
N ALA A 165 0.92 0.39 15.58
CA ALA A 165 -0.28 0.82 16.28
C ALA A 165 -1.07 -0.36 16.89
N GLU A 166 -0.39 -1.39 17.39
CA GLU A 166 -1.03 -2.57 17.95
C GLU A 166 -2.01 -2.21 19.08
N GLY A 167 -3.20 -2.81 19.03
CA GLY A 167 -4.27 -2.61 20.03
C GLY A 167 -5.10 -1.34 19.84
N LYS A 168 -4.78 -0.48 18.87
CA LYS A 168 -5.63 0.67 18.52
C LYS A 168 -6.70 0.27 17.51
N PRO A 169 -7.88 0.91 17.51
CA PRO A 169 -8.90 0.65 16.50
C PRO A 169 -8.43 1.14 15.13
N PHE A 170 -8.88 0.44 14.08
CA PHE A 170 -8.71 0.91 12.71
C PHE A 170 -9.86 1.83 12.33
N TYR A 171 -9.54 3.02 11.87
CA TYR A 171 -10.54 3.97 11.41
C TYR A 171 -10.79 3.83 9.90
N GLU A 172 -12.03 3.45 9.56
CA GLU A 172 -12.49 3.47 8.18
C GLU A 172 -12.85 4.90 7.78
N THR A 173 -12.13 5.44 6.81
CA THR A 173 -12.33 6.80 6.32
C THR A 173 -13.07 6.86 4.99
N LEU A 174 -13.14 5.73 4.27
CA LEU A 174 -13.84 5.63 2.99
C LEU A 174 -14.87 4.51 3.06
N PRO A 175 -16.13 4.75 2.65
CA PRO A 175 -17.16 3.71 2.65
C PRO A 175 -16.89 2.61 1.62
N VAL A 176 -16.13 2.92 0.57
CA VAL A 176 -15.76 2.00 -0.50
C VAL A 176 -14.37 2.39 -1.02
N TRP A 177 -13.42 1.47 -0.94
CA TRP A 177 -12.06 1.67 -1.43
C TRP A 177 -11.96 1.49 -2.94
N ASN A 178 -12.55 0.40 -3.46
CA ASN A 178 -12.55 0.09 -4.88
C ASN A 178 -13.99 -0.12 -5.35
N SER A 179 -14.35 0.45 -6.49
CA SER A 179 -15.66 0.29 -7.08
C SER A 179 -15.59 0.16 -8.60
N ASN A 180 -16.43 -0.69 -9.14
CA ASN A 180 -16.65 -0.77 -10.57
C ASN A 180 -17.87 0.08 -10.92
N SER A 181 -17.76 0.92 -11.92
CA SER A 181 -18.83 1.83 -12.34
C SER A 181 -19.02 1.81 -13.85
N VAL A 182 -20.25 2.11 -14.25
CA VAL A 182 -20.60 2.32 -15.66
C VAL A 182 -20.64 3.83 -15.90
N PRO A 183 -19.82 4.38 -16.82
CA PRO A 183 -19.79 5.81 -17.08
C PRO A 183 -21.14 6.34 -17.58
N SER A 184 -21.56 7.50 -17.09
CA SER A 184 -22.81 8.13 -17.55
C SER A 184 -22.77 8.58 -19.01
N THR A 185 -21.58 8.65 -19.61
CA THR A 185 -21.35 9.02 -21.01
C THR A 185 -21.44 7.85 -21.99
N THR A 186 -21.64 6.61 -21.50
CA THR A 186 -21.76 5.45 -22.39
C THR A 186 -23.13 5.41 -23.10
N ASP A 187 -23.10 5.02 -24.35
CA ASP A 187 -24.35 4.74 -25.13
C ASP A 187 -24.93 3.35 -24.81
N GLN A 188 -24.20 2.52 -24.04
CA GLN A 188 -24.59 1.14 -23.74
C GLN A 188 -24.52 0.82 -22.24
N PRO A 189 -25.21 1.56 -21.35
CA PRO A 189 -25.14 1.32 -19.92
C PRO A 189 -25.63 -0.08 -19.52
N GLN A 190 -26.59 -0.62 -20.25
CA GLN A 190 -27.13 -1.96 -20.03
C GLN A 190 -26.04 -3.03 -20.21
N ALA A 191 -25.21 -2.94 -21.24
CA ALA A 191 -24.12 -3.88 -21.49
C ALA A 191 -23.05 -3.84 -20.34
N GLY A 192 -22.77 -2.66 -19.80
CA GLY A 192 -21.91 -2.52 -18.64
C GLY A 192 -22.45 -3.25 -17.39
N ILE A 193 -23.75 -3.09 -17.12
CA ILE A 193 -24.40 -3.79 -15.99
C ILE A 193 -24.46 -5.30 -16.24
N GLU A 194 -24.74 -5.73 -17.47
CA GLU A 194 -24.74 -7.16 -17.83
C GLU A 194 -23.35 -7.79 -17.66
N PHE A 195 -22.29 -7.07 -18.03
CA PHE A 195 -20.91 -7.51 -17.78
C PHE A 195 -20.62 -7.67 -16.28
N LEU A 196 -20.97 -6.68 -15.45
CA LEU A 196 -20.78 -6.80 -14.00
C LEU A 196 -21.59 -7.95 -13.40
N ASN A 197 -22.83 -8.13 -13.84
CA ASN A 197 -23.65 -9.26 -13.42
C ASN A 197 -23.02 -10.62 -13.83
N TRP A 198 -22.46 -10.70 -15.04
CA TRP A 198 -21.75 -11.88 -15.50
C TRP A 198 -20.50 -12.13 -14.66
N LEU A 199 -19.69 -11.10 -14.41
CA LEU A 199 -18.43 -11.18 -13.64
C LEU A 199 -18.66 -11.76 -12.23
N TYR A 200 -19.72 -11.31 -11.56
CA TYR A 200 -20.03 -11.74 -10.20
C TYR A 200 -21.07 -12.89 -10.12
N ALA A 201 -21.39 -13.54 -11.21
CA ALA A 201 -22.37 -14.63 -11.22
C ALA A 201 -21.79 -15.97 -10.75
N SER A 202 -20.50 -16.20 -10.96
CA SER A 202 -19.85 -17.46 -10.57
C SER A 202 -18.34 -17.30 -10.45
N ASN A 203 -17.71 -18.25 -9.74
CA ASN A 203 -16.24 -18.36 -9.67
C ASN A 203 -15.60 -18.45 -11.05
N GLU A 204 -16.17 -19.28 -11.93
CA GLU A 204 -15.63 -19.50 -13.26
C GLU A 204 -15.55 -18.22 -14.08
N ASN A 205 -16.58 -17.37 -14.00
CA ASN A 205 -16.58 -16.08 -14.69
C ASN A 205 -15.58 -15.12 -14.11
N HIS A 206 -15.51 -15.08 -12.78
CA HIS A 206 -14.57 -14.23 -12.05
C HIS A 206 -13.10 -14.64 -12.30
N ASP A 207 -12.81 -15.92 -12.23
CA ASP A 207 -11.50 -16.47 -12.50
C ASP A 207 -11.09 -16.31 -13.97
N LEU A 208 -12.03 -16.49 -14.91
CA LEU A 208 -11.78 -16.25 -16.32
C LEU A 208 -11.34 -14.81 -16.59
N PHE A 209 -11.96 -13.85 -15.89
CA PHE A 209 -11.61 -12.44 -16.03
C PHE A 209 -10.28 -12.10 -15.36
N LEU A 210 -10.02 -12.64 -14.16
CA LEU A 210 -8.84 -12.32 -13.38
C LEU A 210 -7.58 -13.10 -13.81
N TYR A 211 -7.74 -14.37 -14.14
CA TYR A 211 -6.62 -15.30 -14.30
C TYR A 211 -6.57 -15.98 -15.68
N GLY A 212 -7.60 -15.73 -16.51
CA GLY A 212 -7.68 -16.29 -17.84
C GLY A 212 -8.23 -17.73 -17.90
N VAL A 213 -7.78 -18.52 -18.85
CA VAL A 213 -8.31 -19.83 -19.16
C VAL A 213 -7.61 -20.91 -18.32
N PRO A 214 -8.35 -21.74 -17.54
CA PRO A 214 -7.77 -22.84 -16.80
C PRO A 214 -7.13 -23.88 -17.76
N GLY A 215 -5.98 -24.42 -17.37
CA GLY A 215 -5.16 -25.30 -18.19
C GLY A 215 -4.27 -24.62 -19.23
N GLU A 216 -4.41 -23.30 -19.41
CA GLU A 216 -3.63 -22.48 -20.35
C GLU A 216 -2.87 -21.36 -19.63
N HIS A 217 -3.54 -20.63 -18.74
CA HIS A 217 -2.99 -19.50 -17.99
C HIS A 217 -2.77 -19.83 -16.52
N TYR A 218 -3.54 -20.75 -15.97
CA TYR A 218 -3.39 -21.28 -14.62
C TYR A 218 -3.95 -22.69 -14.48
N GLU A 219 -3.48 -23.42 -13.46
CA GLU A 219 -4.00 -24.72 -13.06
C GLU A 219 -4.70 -24.60 -11.69
N PRO A 220 -6.00 -24.89 -11.57
CA PRO A 220 -6.69 -24.91 -10.29
C PRO A 220 -6.09 -25.94 -9.31
N VAL A 221 -5.99 -25.57 -8.04
CA VAL A 221 -5.50 -26.44 -6.96
C VAL A 221 -6.46 -26.40 -5.77
N GLY A 222 -7.32 -27.39 -5.64
CA GLY A 222 -8.42 -27.36 -4.67
C GLY A 222 -9.49 -26.33 -5.03
N ASP A 223 -10.09 -25.71 -4.01
CA ASP A 223 -11.24 -24.83 -4.17
C ASP A 223 -10.87 -23.33 -4.16
N ASP A 224 -9.70 -22.97 -3.61
CA ASP A 224 -9.29 -21.58 -3.33
C ASP A 224 -7.84 -21.27 -3.70
N ARG A 225 -7.16 -22.19 -4.37
CA ARG A 225 -5.76 -22.05 -4.80
C ARG A 225 -5.58 -22.35 -6.27
N MET A 226 -4.53 -21.79 -6.85
CA MET A 226 -4.12 -22.03 -8.24
C MET A 226 -2.61 -21.92 -8.40
N THR A 227 -2.09 -22.58 -9.43
CA THR A 227 -0.72 -22.37 -9.90
C THR A 227 -0.77 -21.58 -11.20
N GLN A 228 -0.29 -20.33 -11.17
CA GLN A 228 -0.25 -19.47 -12.36
C GLN A 228 0.89 -19.90 -13.31
N VAL A 229 0.61 -19.87 -14.60
CA VAL A 229 1.65 -19.92 -15.61
C VAL A 229 2.42 -18.61 -15.58
N ARG A 230 3.74 -18.69 -15.49
CA ARG A 230 4.62 -17.52 -15.38
C ARG A 230 5.54 -17.40 -16.57
N THR A 231 5.88 -16.17 -16.93
CA THR A 231 6.91 -15.85 -17.90
C THR A 231 8.30 -16.23 -17.36
N GLU A 232 9.31 -16.19 -18.21
CA GLU A 232 10.72 -16.38 -17.80
C GLU A 232 11.16 -15.34 -16.74
N SER A 233 10.55 -14.16 -16.72
CA SER A 233 10.79 -13.12 -15.70
C SER A 233 10.00 -13.31 -14.41
N GLY A 234 9.21 -14.39 -14.29
CA GLY A 234 8.42 -14.73 -13.11
C GLY A 234 7.05 -14.04 -13.01
N GLN A 235 6.66 -13.22 -13.97
CA GLN A 235 5.34 -12.57 -13.98
C GLN A 235 4.27 -13.55 -14.45
N ALA A 236 3.04 -13.43 -13.91
CA ALA A 236 1.89 -14.17 -14.41
C ALA A 236 1.62 -13.82 -15.90
N VAL A 237 1.30 -14.83 -16.69
CA VAL A 237 1.08 -14.67 -18.14
C VAL A 237 -0.15 -13.82 -18.42
N ASP A 238 -1.23 -14.08 -17.69
CA ASP A 238 -2.48 -13.32 -17.80
C ASP A 238 -3.08 -13.23 -16.39
N ALA A 239 -3.12 -12.05 -15.85
CA ALA A 239 -3.71 -11.81 -14.53
C ALA A 239 -4.08 -10.32 -14.35
N HIS A 240 -5.28 -10.09 -13.88
CA HIS A 240 -5.68 -8.80 -13.36
C HIS A 240 -5.52 -8.77 -11.84
N PRO A 241 -5.17 -7.62 -11.25
CA PRO A 241 -5.09 -7.51 -9.81
C PRO A 241 -6.44 -7.80 -9.13
N PHE A 242 -6.47 -8.74 -8.20
CA PHE A 242 -7.66 -9.13 -7.46
C PHE A 242 -8.38 -7.94 -6.80
N TRP A 243 -7.64 -6.96 -6.30
CA TRP A 243 -8.19 -5.76 -5.65
C TRP A 243 -9.11 -4.92 -6.55
N GLN A 244 -9.01 -5.03 -7.88
CA GLN A 244 -9.87 -4.30 -8.81
C GLN A 244 -11.32 -4.82 -8.85
N THR A 245 -11.50 -6.09 -8.58
CA THR A 245 -12.83 -6.72 -8.59
C THR A 245 -13.23 -7.29 -7.24
N GLN A 246 -12.32 -7.31 -6.31
CA GLN A 246 -12.34 -7.88 -4.96
C GLN A 246 -13.71 -8.42 -4.49
N TYR A 247 -13.94 -9.71 -4.71
CA TYR A 247 -15.10 -10.40 -4.19
C TYR A 247 -14.64 -11.63 -3.41
N VAL A 248 -14.50 -11.47 -2.11
CA VAL A 248 -13.90 -12.48 -1.21
C VAL A 248 -14.48 -13.88 -1.37
N PRO A 249 -15.81 -14.09 -1.58
CA PRO A 249 -16.35 -15.42 -1.82
C PRO A 249 -15.78 -16.16 -3.04
N PHE A 250 -15.17 -15.41 -3.98
CA PHE A 250 -14.53 -15.97 -5.19
C PHE A 250 -13.00 -15.80 -5.17
N ALA A 251 -12.43 -15.52 -3.99
CA ALA A 251 -10.99 -15.34 -3.87
C ALA A 251 -10.25 -16.64 -4.20
N ASN A 252 -9.27 -16.54 -5.09
CA ASN A 252 -8.40 -17.63 -5.50
C ASN A 252 -6.96 -17.11 -5.49
N PHE A 253 -6.08 -17.79 -4.76
CA PHE A 253 -4.72 -17.32 -4.52
C PHE A 253 -3.69 -18.28 -5.14
N GLY A 254 -2.53 -17.74 -5.50
CA GLY A 254 -1.41 -18.56 -5.92
C GLY A 254 -1.00 -19.59 -4.84
N THR A 255 -0.60 -20.77 -5.24
CA THR A 255 -0.03 -21.78 -4.32
C THR A 255 1.27 -21.34 -3.68
N ASP A 256 1.92 -20.33 -4.25
CA ASP A 256 3.14 -19.67 -3.78
C ASP A 256 2.85 -18.37 -2.98
N ALA A 257 1.56 -18.01 -2.78
CA ALA A 257 1.20 -16.91 -1.92
C ALA A 257 1.41 -17.26 -0.44
N LEU A 258 1.94 -16.29 0.30
CA LEU A 258 2.08 -16.42 1.76
C LEU A 258 0.71 -16.54 2.44
N ASP A 259 0.59 -17.41 3.44
CA ASP A 259 -0.63 -17.56 4.23
C ASP A 259 -1.02 -16.23 4.90
N ALA A 260 -0.05 -15.43 5.37
CA ALA A 260 -0.30 -14.10 5.90
C ALA A 260 -1.00 -13.15 4.91
N LEU A 261 -0.66 -13.24 3.62
CA LEU A 261 -1.36 -12.47 2.57
C LEU A 261 -2.79 -12.96 2.40
N VAL A 262 -2.98 -14.28 2.34
CA VAL A 262 -4.31 -14.89 2.20
C VAL A 262 -5.21 -14.53 3.38
N ASP A 263 -4.69 -14.67 4.59
CA ASP A 263 -5.39 -14.34 5.82
C ASP A 263 -5.79 -12.86 5.87
N SER A 264 -4.92 -11.96 5.37
CA SER A 264 -5.23 -10.53 5.31
C SER A 264 -6.44 -10.20 4.44
N TYR A 265 -6.73 -11.02 3.42
CA TYR A 265 -7.91 -10.88 2.56
C TYR A 265 -9.14 -11.62 3.09
N LEU A 266 -8.96 -12.78 3.72
CA LEU A 266 -10.07 -13.64 4.13
C LEU A 266 -10.57 -13.33 5.55
N THR A 267 -9.72 -12.81 6.42
CA THR A 267 -10.07 -12.50 7.81
C THR A 267 -10.62 -11.07 7.90
N PRO A 268 -11.89 -10.89 8.34
CA PRO A 268 -12.39 -9.56 8.64
C PRO A 268 -11.55 -8.92 9.74
N MET A 269 -11.24 -7.64 9.58
CA MET A 269 -10.59 -6.89 10.65
C MET A 269 -11.53 -6.75 11.84
N ASP A 270 -11.09 -7.18 13.00
CA ASP A 270 -11.70 -6.86 14.27
C ASP A 270 -11.36 -5.41 14.66
N ASN A 271 -12.23 -4.78 15.45
CA ASN A 271 -11.96 -3.44 15.98
C ASN A 271 -11.83 -2.33 14.91
N VAL A 272 -12.75 -2.31 13.93
CA VAL A 272 -12.86 -1.24 12.94
C VAL A 272 -13.93 -0.24 13.39
N GLU A 273 -13.55 1.04 13.46
CA GLU A 273 -14.44 2.17 13.74
C GLU A 273 -14.57 3.06 12.50
N ASN A 274 -15.71 3.71 12.33
CA ASN A 274 -15.88 4.68 11.26
C ASN A 274 -15.36 6.05 11.71
N ALA A 275 -14.59 6.72 10.85
CA ALA A 275 -14.31 8.13 11.01
C ALA A 275 -15.60 8.97 10.90
N ILE A 276 -15.64 10.13 11.53
CA ILE A 276 -16.83 10.98 11.62
C ILE A 276 -17.44 11.35 10.25
N ASN A 277 -16.61 11.40 9.23
CA ASN A 277 -16.97 11.83 7.88
C ASN A 277 -17.19 10.66 6.90
N VAL A 278 -17.26 9.41 7.34
CA VAL A 278 -17.52 8.26 6.44
C VAL A 278 -18.78 8.48 5.61
N GLY A 279 -18.61 8.40 4.27
CA GLY A 279 -19.68 8.68 3.32
C GLY A 279 -19.81 10.15 2.88
N PHE A 280 -19.01 11.05 3.45
CA PHE A 280 -18.92 12.42 2.96
C PHE A 280 -18.12 12.47 1.65
N VAL A 281 -18.64 13.21 0.68
CA VAL A 281 -17.94 13.48 -0.58
C VAL A 281 -17.98 14.98 -0.82
N PHE A 282 -16.79 15.58 -0.89
CA PHE A 282 -16.66 17.00 -1.19
C PHE A 282 -16.96 17.27 -2.67
N ASP A 283 -17.95 18.13 -2.92
CA ASP A 283 -18.25 18.57 -4.29
C ASP A 283 -17.29 19.71 -4.69
N LYS A 284 -16.37 19.38 -5.59
CA LYS A 284 -15.34 20.29 -6.09
C LYS A 284 -15.80 21.18 -7.25
N GLU A 285 -16.94 20.89 -7.86
CA GLU A 285 -17.40 21.63 -9.05
C GLU A 285 -17.54 23.14 -8.82
N PRO A 286 -18.15 23.61 -7.69
CA PRO A 286 -18.29 25.04 -7.42
C PRO A 286 -16.96 25.80 -7.21
N VAL A 287 -15.89 25.11 -6.87
CA VAL A 287 -14.56 25.67 -6.52
C VAL A 287 -13.44 25.10 -7.39
N SER A 288 -13.78 24.62 -8.57
CA SER A 288 -12.85 23.87 -9.42
C SER A 288 -11.59 24.65 -9.83
N ALA A 289 -11.71 25.98 -10.02
CA ALA A 289 -10.58 26.82 -10.37
C ALA A 289 -9.62 27.03 -9.18
N GLU A 290 -10.15 27.30 -7.99
CA GLU A 290 -9.40 27.42 -6.75
C GLU A 290 -8.74 26.09 -6.40
N TRP A 291 -9.50 24.99 -6.54
CA TRP A 291 -9.00 23.65 -6.30
C TRP A 291 -7.81 23.30 -7.21
N ALA A 292 -7.90 23.61 -8.51
CA ALA A 292 -6.80 23.39 -9.44
C ALA A 292 -5.54 24.21 -9.08
N ASN A 293 -5.71 25.44 -8.59
CA ASN A 293 -4.57 26.25 -8.15
C ASN A 293 -3.90 25.67 -6.89
N VAL A 294 -4.68 25.22 -5.91
CA VAL A 294 -4.15 24.56 -4.70
C VAL A 294 -3.43 23.27 -5.05
N LEU A 295 -3.97 22.46 -5.96
CA LEU A 295 -3.30 21.25 -6.44
C LEU A 295 -1.95 21.55 -7.09
N ALA A 296 -1.89 22.57 -7.94
CA ALA A 296 -0.64 22.96 -8.60
C ALA A 296 0.43 23.42 -7.61
N GLU A 297 0.04 24.19 -6.59
CA GLU A 297 0.96 24.64 -5.52
C GLU A 297 1.39 23.45 -4.66
N ARG A 298 0.47 22.56 -4.30
CA ARG A 298 0.78 21.32 -3.58
C ARG A 298 1.85 20.49 -4.29
N GLU A 299 1.65 20.22 -5.58
CA GLU A 299 2.61 19.44 -6.36
C GLU A 299 4.00 20.09 -6.41
N ALA A 300 4.05 21.42 -6.50
CA ALA A 300 5.32 22.14 -6.56
C ALA A 300 6.07 22.15 -5.23
N SER A 301 5.35 22.36 -4.12
CA SER A 301 5.94 22.63 -2.81
C SER A 301 5.97 21.41 -1.89
N MET A 302 4.92 20.58 -1.91
CA MET A 302 4.76 19.48 -0.95
C MET A 302 5.47 18.19 -1.36
N TYR A 303 5.68 17.96 -2.64
CA TYR A 303 6.29 16.72 -3.11
C TYR A 303 7.71 16.49 -2.54
N PRO A 304 8.62 17.49 -2.54
CA PRO A 304 9.93 17.33 -1.90
C PRO A 304 9.87 17.12 -0.37
N ILE A 305 8.88 17.74 0.30
CA ILE A 305 8.66 17.58 1.74
C ILE A 305 8.21 16.16 2.06
N LYS A 306 7.25 15.62 1.33
CA LYS A 306 6.76 14.24 1.49
C LYS A 306 7.86 13.19 1.36
N TRP A 307 8.89 13.47 0.58
CA TRP A 307 10.04 12.59 0.45
C TRP A 307 11.18 12.92 1.44
N GLY A 308 10.99 13.91 2.28
CA GLY A 308 11.97 14.35 3.27
C GLY A 308 13.19 15.07 2.70
N VAL A 309 13.20 15.38 1.40
CA VAL A 309 14.34 16.07 0.74
C VAL A 309 14.41 17.52 1.20
N VAL A 310 13.25 18.17 1.36
CA VAL A 310 13.11 19.52 1.92
C VAL A 310 12.42 19.39 3.28
N SER A 311 12.81 20.22 4.24
CA SER A 311 12.13 20.23 5.54
C SER A 311 10.81 20.99 5.48
N TYR A 312 9.92 20.73 6.44
CA TYR A 312 8.66 21.47 6.53
C TYR A 312 8.87 22.96 6.78
N GLU A 313 9.96 23.35 7.44
CA GLU A 313 10.27 24.74 7.80
C GLU A 313 10.90 25.54 6.63
N ASP A 314 11.44 24.87 5.59
CA ASP A 314 12.05 25.49 4.41
C ASP A 314 11.03 25.84 3.32
#